data_5926f41daf19c2e881406632f7699c16
#
_entry.id   5926f41daf19c2e881406632f7699c16
#
_cell.length_a   1.000
_cell.length_b   1.000
_cell.length_c   1.000
_cell.angle_alpha   90.00
_cell.angle_beta   90.00
_cell.angle_gamma   90.00
#
_symmetry.space_group_name_H-M   'P 1'
#
loop_
_entity.id
_entity.type
_entity.pdbx_description
1 polymer ?
#
loop_
_entity_poly.entity_id
_entity_poly.type
_entity_poly.pdbx_seq_one_letter_code
_entity_poly.pdbx_strand_id
1 'polypeptide(L)'
;ESPERTDEAHHQLMSLLLEWFPGSIVRSQSATQIWRGTRMTAPDGLPVLGASGAPHIWLNTAHGGYGWGLAMGCAHHLRQLINEQPADYDSSAFGLERFH
;
A
#
# COMPACT_ATOMS: atom_id res chain seq x y z
N GLU A 1 -7.67 17.12 -3.76
CA GLU A 1 -8.53 16.48 -4.76
C GLU A 1 -9.92 17.08 -4.70
N SER A 2 -10.46 17.47 -5.85
CA SER A 2 -11.78 18.12 -5.91
C SER A 2 -12.90 17.11 -5.61
N PRO A 3 -14.01 17.56 -4.98
CA PRO A 3 -15.20 16.72 -4.75
C PRO A 3 -15.74 16.08 -6.02
N GLU A 4 -15.65 16.76 -7.16
CA GLU A 4 -16.12 16.30 -8.47
C GLU A 4 -15.45 15.00 -8.94
N ARG A 5 -14.12 14.86 -8.75
CA ARG A 5 -13.41 13.61 -9.08
C ARG A 5 -13.83 12.43 -8.23
N THR A 6 -14.43 12.70 -7.07
CA THR A 6 -14.94 11.64 -6.18
C THR A 6 -16.22 11.07 -6.68
N ASP A 7 -17.11 11.95 -7.10
CA ASP A 7 -18.42 11.54 -7.57
C ASP A 7 -18.30 10.76 -8.87
N GLU A 8 -17.40 11.18 -9.76
CA GLU A 8 -17.08 10.45 -10.98
C GLU A 8 -16.51 9.06 -10.69
N ALA A 9 -15.53 8.94 -9.81
CA ALA A 9 -14.96 7.65 -9.42
C ALA A 9 -16.00 6.74 -8.76
N HIS A 10 -16.90 7.30 -7.96
CA HIS A 10 -18.00 6.55 -7.36
C HIS A 10 -18.97 6.01 -8.43
N HIS A 11 -19.37 6.85 -9.37
CA HIS A 11 -20.24 6.41 -10.47
C HIS A 11 -19.59 5.30 -11.30
N GLN A 12 -18.31 5.41 -11.61
CA GLN A 12 -17.55 4.38 -12.33
C GLN A 12 -17.51 3.06 -11.55
N LEU A 13 -17.21 3.10 -10.25
CA LEU A 13 -17.18 1.90 -9.39
C LEU A 13 -18.56 1.24 -9.29
N MET A 14 -19.63 2.02 -9.14
CA MET A 14 -21.00 1.50 -9.09
C MET A 14 -21.42 0.88 -10.41
N SER A 15 -21.03 1.49 -11.53
CA SER A 15 -21.31 0.94 -12.87
C SER A 15 -20.63 -0.40 -13.09
N LEU A 16 -19.33 -0.51 -12.72
CA LEU A 16 -18.58 -1.76 -12.79
C LEU A 16 -19.16 -2.84 -11.86
N LEU A 17 -19.59 -2.45 -10.65
CA LEU A 17 -20.22 -3.37 -9.72
C LEU A 17 -21.50 -3.98 -10.30
N LEU A 18 -22.36 -3.16 -10.91
CA LEU A 18 -23.61 -3.61 -11.52
C LEU A 18 -23.38 -4.45 -12.78
N GLU A 19 -22.34 -4.13 -13.56
CA GLU A 19 -21.95 -4.89 -14.75
C GLU A 19 -21.47 -6.30 -14.38
N TRP A 20 -20.59 -6.40 -13.41
CA TRP A 20 -19.95 -7.67 -13.03
C TRP A 20 -20.78 -8.50 -12.05
N PHE A 21 -21.60 -7.85 -11.25
CA PHE A 21 -22.45 -8.48 -10.24
C PHE A 21 -23.90 -7.95 -10.31
N PRO A 22 -24.65 -8.23 -11.39
CA PRO A 22 -25.99 -7.66 -11.60
C PRO A 22 -26.99 -8.04 -10.52
N GLY A 23 -26.73 -9.10 -9.76
CA GLY A 23 -27.55 -9.53 -8.61
C GLY A 23 -27.24 -8.82 -7.29
N SER A 24 -26.18 -8.01 -7.23
CA SER A 24 -25.74 -7.31 -6.02
C SER A 24 -26.49 -6.00 -5.79
N ILE A 25 -27.79 -5.95 -6.06
CA ILE A 25 -28.57 -4.72 -5.88
C ILE A 25 -28.52 -4.32 -4.41
N VAL A 26 -27.72 -3.31 -4.15
CA VAL A 26 -27.76 -2.60 -2.88
C VAL A 26 -29.14 -1.94 -2.80
N ARG A 27 -29.99 -2.43 -1.91
CA ARG A 27 -31.39 -1.95 -1.74
C ARG A 27 -31.50 -0.47 -1.38
N SER A 28 -30.38 0.20 -1.13
CA SER A 28 -30.34 1.63 -0.89
C SER A 28 -28.97 2.18 -1.32
N GLN A 29 -28.95 2.92 -2.42
CA GLN A 29 -27.77 3.70 -2.82
C GLN A 29 -27.38 4.74 -1.74
N SER A 30 -28.35 5.16 -0.90
CA SER A 30 -28.12 6.09 0.21
C SER A 30 -27.33 5.49 1.38
N ALA A 31 -27.17 4.16 1.44
CA ALA A 31 -26.41 3.48 2.48
C ALA A 31 -24.93 3.21 2.07
N THR A 32 -24.56 3.52 0.82
CA THR A 32 -23.20 3.29 0.34
C THR A 32 -22.32 4.47 0.75
N GLN A 33 -21.48 4.29 1.75
CA GLN A 33 -20.46 5.26 2.13
C GLN A 33 -19.22 5.08 1.26
N ILE A 34 -18.77 6.17 0.62
CA ILE A 34 -17.48 6.21 -0.05
C ILE A 34 -16.41 6.37 1.02
N TRP A 35 -15.48 5.42 1.05
CA TRP A 35 -14.30 5.53 1.87
C TRP A 35 -13.08 5.84 1.00
N ARG A 36 -12.23 6.74 1.50
CA ARG A 36 -10.97 7.12 0.87
C ARG A 36 -9.82 6.94 1.83
N GLY A 37 -8.70 6.53 1.32
CA GLY A 37 -7.46 6.44 2.07
C GLY A 37 -6.28 6.87 1.23
N THR A 38 -5.28 7.46 1.89
CA THR A 38 -3.99 7.77 1.28
C THR A 38 -3.08 6.56 1.40
N ARG A 39 -2.41 6.21 0.31
CA ARG A 39 -1.38 5.17 0.28
C ARG A 39 -0.01 5.82 0.16
N MET A 40 0.91 5.39 1.01
CA MET A 40 2.31 5.79 0.92
C MET A 40 2.99 4.99 -0.17
N THR A 41 3.64 5.70 -1.09
CA THR A 41 4.46 5.13 -2.15
C THR A 41 5.80 5.84 -2.18
N ALA A 42 6.86 5.11 -2.45
CA ALA A 42 8.15 5.71 -2.77
C ALA A 42 8.20 6.09 -4.27
N PRO A 43 9.08 7.03 -4.67
CA PRO A 43 9.17 7.50 -6.06
C PRO A 43 9.47 6.39 -7.08
N ASP A 44 10.19 5.35 -6.66
CA ASP A 44 10.55 4.19 -7.47
C ASP A 44 9.51 3.04 -7.40
N GLY A 45 8.47 3.20 -6.59
CA GLY A 45 7.42 2.19 -6.42
C GLY A 45 7.81 0.99 -5.54
N LEU A 46 9.04 0.93 -5.04
CA LEU A 46 9.49 -0.13 -4.13
C LEU A 46 9.24 0.25 -2.66
N PRO A 47 8.95 -0.73 -1.78
CA PRO A 47 8.83 -0.44 -0.35
C PRO A 47 10.14 0.06 0.25
N VAL A 48 10.05 0.75 1.38
CA VAL A 48 11.21 1.17 2.17
C VAL A 48 11.32 0.25 3.38
N LEU A 49 12.40 -0.53 3.42
CA LEU A 49 12.69 -1.50 4.48
C LEU A 49 14.11 -1.28 4.98
N GLY A 50 14.29 -1.25 6.30
CA GLY A 50 15.62 -1.16 6.90
C GLY A 50 15.76 -0.08 7.96
N ALA A 51 16.99 0.27 8.29
CA ALA A 51 17.29 1.30 9.27
C ALA A 51 16.81 2.69 8.80
N SER A 52 16.30 3.50 9.73
CA SER A 52 15.88 4.88 9.43
C SER A 52 17.02 5.90 9.46
N GLY A 53 18.21 5.49 9.85
CA GLY A 53 19.32 6.39 10.22
C GLY A 53 19.31 6.85 11.67
N ALA A 54 18.18 6.72 12.38
CA ALA A 54 18.10 6.97 13.82
C ALA A 54 18.27 5.66 14.61
N PRO A 55 18.93 5.69 15.79
CA PRO A 55 19.14 4.50 16.59
C PRO A 55 17.82 3.80 16.95
N HIS A 56 17.78 2.49 16.78
CA HIS A 56 16.65 1.62 17.13
C HIS A 56 15.32 1.89 16.40
N ILE A 57 15.35 2.69 15.32
CA ILE A 57 14.18 2.92 14.48
C ILE A 57 14.36 2.20 13.16
N TRP A 58 13.39 1.35 12.83
CA TRP A 58 13.35 0.58 11.60
C TRP A 58 12.13 0.97 10.77
N LEU A 59 12.29 0.98 9.46
CA LEU A 59 11.25 1.34 8.51
C LEU A 59 10.67 0.08 7.86
N ASN A 60 9.35 0.06 7.72
CA ASN A 60 8.60 -0.90 6.94
C ASN A 60 7.39 -0.17 6.35
N THR A 61 7.58 0.52 5.24
CA THR A 61 6.61 1.48 4.72
C THR A 61 6.63 1.58 3.20
N ALA A 62 5.80 2.44 2.65
CA ALA A 62 5.73 2.76 1.22
C ALA A 62 5.39 1.58 0.30
N HIS A 63 4.57 0.63 0.77
CA HIS A 63 4.18 -0.56 0.00
C HIS A 63 3.21 -0.28 -1.15
N GLY A 64 2.72 0.94 -1.30
CA GLY A 64 1.77 1.31 -2.34
C GLY A 64 0.50 0.44 -2.34
N GLY A 65 0.10 -0.04 -3.50
CA GLY A 65 -1.05 -0.94 -3.66
C GLY A 65 -0.79 -2.39 -3.29
N TYR A 66 0.46 -2.79 -3.09
CA TYR A 66 0.88 -4.19 -2.93
C TYR A 66 1.10 -4.61 -1.47
N GLY A 67 0.82 -3.72 -0.51
CA GLY A 67 1.13 -3.93 0.91
C GLY A 67 0.60 -5.24 1.49
N TRP A 68 -0.60 -5.66 1.11
CA TRP A 68 -1.16 -6.92 1.55
C TRP A 68 -0.35 -8.13 1.06
N GLY A 69 -0.04 -8.19 -0.23
CA GLY A 69 0.74 -9.29 -0.82
C GLY A 69 2.20 -9.31 -0.35
N LEU A 70 2.78 -8.15 -0.06
CA LEU A 70 4.18 -8.02 0.36
C LEU A 70 4.37 -8.17 1.87
N ALA A 71 3.29 -8.13 2.67
CA ALA A 71 3.37 -8.03 4.13
C ALA A 71 4.31 -9.05 4.78
N MET A 72 4.15 -10.33 4.44
CA MET A 72 4.96 -11.41 5.03
C MET A 72 6.41 -11.38 4.57
N GLY A 73 6.66 -11.12 3.27
CA GLY A 73 8.01 -10.99 2.72
C GLY A 73 8.78 -9.82 3.32
N CYS A 74 8.14 -8.65 3.41
CA CYS A 74 8.73 -7.46 4.01
C CYS A 74 9.02 -7.66 5.51
N ALA A 75 8.11 -8.28 6.25
CA ALA A 75 8.31 -8.59 7.66
C ALA A 75 9.46 -9.58 7.87
N HIS A 76 9.55 -10.61 7.03
CA HIS A 76 10.64 -11.60 7.08
C HIS A 76 11.99 -10.95 6.81
N HIS A 77 12.10 -10.17 5.75
CA HIS A 77 13.32 -9.44 5.40
C HIS A 77 13.76 -8.48 6.51
N LEU A 78 12.83 -7.68 7.03
CA LEU A 78 13.12 -6.75 8.12
C LEU A 78 13.57 -7.48 9.40
N ARG A 79 12.96 -8.63 9.71
CA ARG A 79 13.38 -9.47 10.83
C ARG A 79 14.83 -9.94 10.67
N GLN A 80 15.24 -10.31 9.47
CA GLN A 80 16.63 -10.70 9.19
C GLN A 80 17.59 -9.53 9.45
N LEU A 81 17.25 -8.33 8.96
CA LEU A 81 18.06 -7.13 9.17
C LEU A 81 18.20 -6.76 10.66
N ILE A 82 17.08 -6.76 11.40
CA ILE A 82 17.06 -6.44 12.84
C ILE A 82 17.93 -7.42 13.66
N ASN A 83 17.93 -8.69 13.27
CA ASN A 83 18.68 -9.74 13.96
C ASN A 83 20.09 -9.97 13.37
N GLU A 84 20.55 -9.10 12.49
CA GLU A 84 21.86 -9.21 11.83
C GLU A 84 22.07 -10.57 11.14
N GLN A 85 20.98 -11.15 10.64
CA GLN A 85 21.02 -12.40 9.90
C GLN A 85 21.26 -12.12 8.40
N PRO A 86 21.85 -13.07 7.66
CA PRO A 86 21.93 -12.95 6.21
C PRO A 86 20.54 -12.73 5.60
N ALA A 87 20.41 -11.69 4.80
CA ALA A 87 19.17 -11.40 4.11
C ALA A 87 19.04 -12.27 2.85
N ASP A 88 17.84 -12.73 2.56
CA ASP A 88 17.55 -13.53 1.36
C ASP A 88 17.59 -12.69 0.07
N TYR A 89 17.46 -11.37 0.22
CA TYR A 89 17.42 -10.41 -0.89
C TYR A 89 18.43 -9.29 -0.67
N ASP A 90 18.80 -8.61 -1.74
CA ASP A 90 19.65 -7.42 -1.68
C ASP A 90 18.93 -6.29 -0.93
N SER A 91 19.41 -5.99 0.27
CA SER A 91 18.85 -4.97 1.15
C SER A 91 19.03 -3.56 0.60
N SER A 92 20.03 -3.32 -0.24
CA SER A 92 20.31 -1.99 -0.81
C SER A 92 19.15 -1.51 -1.71
N ALA A 93 18.43 -2.43 -2.35
CA ALA A 93 17.27 -2.13 -3.16
C ALA A 93 16.09 -1.56 -2.37
N PHE A 94 16.06 -1.77 -1.06
CA PHE A 94 14.94 -1.36 -0.20
C PHE A 94 15.33 -0.32 0.86
N GLY A 95 16.62 -0.09 1.07
CA GLY A 95 17.12 0.86 2.04
C GLY A 95 16.75 2.31 1.72
N LEU A 96 16.73 3.17 2.73
CA LEU A 96 16.47 4.60 2.56
C LEU A 96 17.60 5.30 1.79
N GLU A 97 18.81 4.77 1.86
CA GLU A 97 20.02 5.28 1.23
C GLU A 97 19.92 5.38 -0.30
N ARG A 98 19.02 4.60 -0.91
CA ARG A 98 18.82 4.62 -2.37
C ARG A 98 18.27 5.93 -2.92
N PHE A 99 17.86 6.83 -2.04
CA PHE A 99 17.36 8.17 -2.39
C PHE A 99 18.37 9.30 -2.18
N HIS A 100 19.60 8.95 -1.82
CA HIS A 100 20.67 9.93 -1.53
C HIS A 100 21.80 9.89 -2.54
#